data_2a2a9f311d720d4ed7e0fc3a82d1f34f
#
_entry.id   2a2a9f311d720d4ed7e0fc3a82d1f34f
#
_cell.length_a   1.000
_cell.length_b   1.000
_cell.length_c   1.000
_cell.angle_alpha   90.00
_cell.angle_beta   90.00
_cell.angle_gamma   90.00
#
_symmetry.space_group_name_H-M   'P 1'
#
loop_
_entity.id
_entity.type
_entity.pdbx_description
1 polymer ?
#
loop_
_entity_poly.entity_id
_entity_poly.type
_entity_poly.pdbx_seq_one_letter_code
_entity_poly.pdbx_strand_id
1 'polypeptide(L)'
;MGNADLRTLASIREVPFEDLDGTLVAVDAHNWLYRYLTTTVKFTDEAAYTTSDGEEVANLIGIVQGLPKFFEHGLTPVFVFDGGVTDLKSDEVERRREQRESAENRLKDARERGDALAAARLEARTQRLTDRIQETTRGLLDRLDVPYVEAPAEGEAQCAHMARAGDVDYAGSEDYDALLFGAPLTLRQLTSSGNPELMDLDATLSAL
;
A
#
# COMPACT_ATOMS: atom_id res chain seq x y z
N MET A 1 3.34 -3.74 -8.39
CA MET A 1 2.69 -3.56 -9.72
C MET A 1 1.83 -4.80 -9.90
N GLY A 2 0.53 -4.66 -9.64
CA GLY A 2 -0.44 -5.74 -9.81
C GLY A 2 -0.66 -6.06 -11.28
N ASN A 3 -1.16 -7.24 -11.55
CA ASN A 3 -1.41 -7.75 -12.88
C ASN A 3 -2.62 -7.02 -13.51
N ALA A 4 -2.36 -6.00 -14.33
CA ALA A 4 -3.41 -5.20 -14.98
C ALA A 4 -4.36 -6.04 -15.88
N ASP A 5 -3.93 -7.21 -16.30
CA ASP A 5 -4.73 -8.13 -17.11
C ASP A 5 -5.89 -8.74 -16.29
N LEU A 6 -5.73 -8.89 -14.98
CA LEU A 6 -6.79 -9.34 -14.07
C LEU A 6 -7.98 -8.38 -14.00
N ARG A 7 -7.77 -7.08 -14.30
CA ARG A 7 -8.85 -6.10 -14.32
C ARG A 7 -10.00 -6.49 -15.26
N THR A 8 -9.66 -7.05 -16.42
CA THR A 8 -10.64 -7.43 -17.45
C THR A 8 -11.50 -8.63 -17.03
N LEU A 9 -11.01 -9.41 -16.07
CA LEU A 9 -11.68 -10.60 -15.54
C LEU A 9 -12.47 -10.30 -14.28
N ALA A 10 -12.03 -9.30 -13.50
CA ALA A 10 -12.60 -8.99 -12.20
C ALA A 10 -13.99 -8.38 -12.30
N SER A 11 -14.94 -8.89 -11.51
CA SER A 11 -16.23 -8.25 -11.30
C SER A 11 -16.05 -7.06 -10.34
N ILE A 12 -16.17 -5.86 -10.88
CA ILE A 12 -15.93 -4.60 -10.16
C ILE A 12 -17.18 -3.74 -10.21
N ARG A 13 -17.57 -3.19 -9.06
CA ARG A 13 -18.66 -2.19 -8.94
C ARG A 13 -18.28 -1.09 -7.97
N GLU A 14 -18.81 0.10 -8.16
CA GLU A 14 -18.73 1.16 -7.15
C GLU A 14 -19.65 0.83 -5.98
N VAL A 15 -19.19 1.20 -4.77
CA VAL A 15 -19.98 1.07 -3.53
C VAL A 15 -19.97 2.43 -2.82
N PRO A 16 -21.14 3.01 -2.51
CA PRO A 16 -21.21 4.22 -1.70
C PRO A 16 -20.56 3.99 -0.33
N PHE A 17 -19.86 4.99 0.19
CA PHE A 17 -19.24 4.90 1.52
C PHE A 17 -20.27 4.67 2.63
N GLU A 18 -21.49 5.15 2.45
CA GLU A 18 -22.60 4.96 3.39
C GLU A 18 -22.95 3.47 3.59
N ASP A 19 -22.70 2.63 2.59
CA ASP A 19 -22.94 1.18 2.66
C ASP A 19 -21.82 0.45 3.41
N LEU A 20 -20.72 1.15 3.74
CA LEU A 20 -19.53 0.58 4.40
C LEU A 20 -19.45 0.99 5.89
N ASP A 21 -20.40 1.75 6.40
CA ASP A 21 -20.42 2.21 7.79
C ASP A 21 -20.39 1.01 8.78
N GLY A 22 -19.57 1.12 9.80
CA GLY A 22 -19.39 0.09 10.83
C GLY A 22 -18.56 -1.11 10.41
N THR A 23 -17.91 -1.11 9.24
CA THR A 23 -17.14 -2.25 8.74
C THR A 23 -15.64 -2.14 9.04
N LEU A 24 -14.97 -3.31 9.12
CA LEU A 24 -13.54 -3.46 9.30
C LEU A 24 -12.86 -3.73 7.94
N VAL A 25 -11.77 -3.03 7.68
CA VAL A 25 -10.99 -3.17 6.44
C VAL A 25 -9.54 -3.48 6.76
N ALA A 26 -9.04 -4.66 6.34
CA ALA A 26 -7.61 -4.96 6.40
C ALA A 26 -6.90 -4.24 5.25
N VAL A 27 -6.05 -3.26 5.58
CA VAL A 27 -5.37 -2.39 4.61
C VAL A 27 -3.93 -2.83 4.45
N ASP A 28 -3.53 -3.20 3.23
CA ASP A 28 -2.14 -3.44 2.90
C ASP A 28 -1.32 -2.14 3.10
N ALA A 29 -0.53 -2.11 4.18
CA ALA A 29 0.27 -0.95 4.57
C ALA A 29 1.34 -0.62 3.52
N HIS A 30 1.94 -1.65 2.88
CA HIS A 30 2.95 -1.47 1.85
C HIS A 30 2.36 -0.79 0.61
N ASN A 31 1.26 -1.31 0.11
CA ASN A 31 0.57 -0.77 -1.06
C ASN A 31 0.07 0.66 -0.81
N TRP A 32 -0.54 0.90 0.35
CA TRP A 32 -0.99 2.22 0.77
C TRP A 32 0.14 3.26 0.80
N LEU A 33 1.22 2.98 1.54
CA LEU A 33 2.35 3.89 1.69
C LEU A 33 3.06 4.12 0.36
N TYR A 34 3.27 3.06 -0.43
CA TYR A 34 3.87 3.17 -1.75
C TYR A 34 3.06 4.07 -2.68
N ARG A 35 1.75 3.91 -2.70
CA ARG A 35 0.86 4.76 -3.50
C ARG A 35 0.96 6.22 -3.09
N TYR A 36 0.90 6.50 -1.80
CA TYR A 36 1.02 7.85 -1.28
C TYR A 36 2.36 8.49 -1.66
N LEU A 37 3.47 7.79 -1.41
CA LEU A 37 4.82 8.25 -1.73
C LEU A 37 5.01 8.49 -3.24
N THR A 38 4.41 7.67 -4.09
CA THR A 38 4.58 7.80 -5.56
C THR A 38 3.64 8.80 -6.20
N THR A 39 2.48 9.07 -5.63
CA THR A 39 1.48 9.99 -6.21
C THR A 39 1.56 11.39 -5.63
N THR A 40 1.69 11.52 -4.32
CA THR A 40 1.61 12.81 -3.63
C THR A 40 2.96 13.49 -3.53
N VAL A 41 4.01 12.76 -3.15
CA VAL A 41 5.37 13.31 -3.00
C VAL A 41 5.96 13.75 -4.34
N LYS A 42 5.59 13.08 -5.43
CA LYS A 42 6.12 13.36 -6.78
C LYS A 42 5.83 14.77 -7.29
N PHE A 43 4.82 15.44 -6.77
CA PHE A 43 4.36 16.75 -7.24
C PHE A 43 4.62 17.88 -6.22
N THR A 44 5.28 17.60 -5.10
CA THR A 44 5.49 18.55 -4.01
C THR A 44 7.00 18.70 -3.75
N ASP A 45 7.40 19.87 -3.28
CA ASP A 45 8.78 20.16 -2.92
C ASP A 45 9.24 19.22 -1.79
N GLU A 46 10.41 18.59 -1.93
CA GLU A 46 11.01 17.67 -0.96
C GLU A 46 11.09 18.28 0.45
N ALA A 47 11.30 19.59 0.54
CA ALA A 47 11.29 20.32 1.80
C ALA A 47 9.96 20.24 2.56
N ALA A 48 8.83 20.00 1.88
CA ALA A 48 7.52 19.88 2.52
C ALA A 48 7.34 18.57 3.31
N TYR A 49 8.20 17.58 3.06
CA TYR A 49 8.14 16.26 3.69
C TYR A 49 9.36 15.93 4.55
N THR A 50 10.16 16.95 4.83
CA THR A 50 11.38 16.82 5.63
C THR A 50 11.29 17.72 6.86
N THR A 51 11.61 17.18 8.05
CA THR A 51 11.69 18.00 9.28
C THR A 51 12.87 18.96 9.23
N SER A 52 12.89 19.91 10.17
CA SER A 52 14.05 20.83 10.37
C SER A 52 15.38 20.10 10.59
N ASP A 53 15.31 18.86 11.10
CA ASP A 53 16.46 18.01 11.41
C ASP A 53 16.84 17.08 10.25
N GLY A 54 16.18 17.24 9.10
CA GLY A 54 16.46 16.47 7.89
C GLY A 54 15.83 15.07 7.84
N GLU A 55 14.82 14.79 8.69
CA GLU A 55 14.13 13.51 8.68
C GLU A 55 12.95 13.52 7.70
N GLU A 56 12.88 12.51 6.84
CA GLU A 56 11.74 12.29 5.93
C GLU A 56 10.51 11.80 6.71
N VAL A 57 9.38 12.47 6.52
CA VAL A 57 8.10 12.21 7.22
C VAL A 57 6.92 12.03 6.26
N ALA A 58 7.17 11.84 4.99
CA ALA A 58 6.14 11.69 3.96
C ALA A 58 5.15 10.55 4.29
N ASN A 59 5.65 9.42 4.81
CA ASN A 59 4.82 8.30 5.25
C ASN A 59 3.84 8.69 6.36
N LEU A 60 4.30 9.48 7.35
CA LEU A 60 3.47 9.93 8.46
C LEU A 60 2.37 10.88 7.97
N ILE A 61 2.72 11.79 7.07
CA ILE A 61 1.76 12.70 6.45
C ILE A 61 0.72 11.90 5.67
N GLY A 62 1.14 10.84 4.95
CA GLY A 62 0.23 9.96 4.21
C GLY A 62 -0.81 9.28 5.11
N ILE A 63 -0.39 8.79 6.27
CA ILE A 63 -1.31 8.21 7.25
C ILE A 63 -2.26 9.28 7.78
N VAL A 64 -1.76 10.43 8.22
CA VAL A 64 -2.59 11.52 8.78
C VAL A 64 -3.60 12.07 7.78
N GLN A 65 -3.25 12.13 6.50
CA GLN A 65 -4.16 12.61 5.45
C GLN A 65 -5.17 11.56 4.99
N GLY A 66 -4.80 10.29 5.03
CA GLY A 66 -5.65 9.21 4.56
C GLY A 66 -6.65 8.68 5.59
N LEU A 67 -6.26 8.61 6.87
CA LEU A 67 -7.09 8.07 7.95
C LEU A 67 -8.43 8.79 8.17
N PRO A 68 -8.53 10.15 8.11
CA PRO A 68 -9.79 10.82 8.35
C PRO A 68 -10.91 10.31 7.48
N LYS A 69 -10.60 9.96 6.22
CA LYS A 69 -11.61 9.45 5.28
C LYS A 69 -12.26 8.15 5.75
N PHE A 70 -11.51 7.25 6.38
CA PHE A 70 -12.08 6.03 6.97
C PHE A 70 -13.04 6.39 8.10
N PHE A 71 -12.59 7.20 9.04
CA PHE A 71 -13.37 7.54 10.22
C PHE A 71 -14.62 8.38 9.92
N GLU A 72 -14.53 9.30 8.95
CA GLU A 72 -15.67 10.11 8.47
C GLU A 72 -16.79 9.24 7.89
N HIS A 73 -16.45 8.07 7.36
CA HIS A 73 -17.39 7.10 6.80
C HIS A 73 -17.62 5.87 7.69
N GLY A 74 -17.18 5.91 8.95
CA GLY A 74 -17.43 4.84 9.91
C GLY A 74 -16.64 3.55 9.65
N LEU A 75 -15.63 3.55 8.79
CA LEU A 75 -14.78 2.39 8.57
C LEU A 75 -13.69 2.30 9.62
N THR A 76 -13.36 1.09 10.05
CA THR A 76 -12.23 0.83 10.93
C THR A 76 -11.10 0.16 10.15
N PRO A 77 -10.00 0.87 9.85
CA PRO A 77 -8.85 0.26 9.19
C PRO A 77 -8.03 -0.59 10.16
N VAL A 78 -7.56 -1.74 9.70
CA VAL A 78 -6.53 -2.57 10.33
C VAL A 78 -5.36 -2.62 9.37
N PHE A 79 -4.25 -1.97 9.68
CA PHE A 79 -3.09 -1.97 8.79
C PHE A 79 -2.35 -3.30 8.87
N VAL A 80 -1.98 -3.85 7.73
CA VAL A 80 -1.24 -5.10 7.63
C VAL A 80 0.12 -4.83 7.02
N PHE A 81 1.17 -5.03 7.81
CA PHE A 81 2.55 -4.86 7.36
C PHE A 81 3.10 -6.19 6.85
N ASP A 82 3.95 -6.11 5.82
CA ASP A 82 4.70 -7.28 5.36
C ASP A 82 5.56 -7.83 6.48
N GLY A 83 5.57 -9.15 6.62
CA GLY A 83 6.46 -9.87 7.50
C GLY A 83 7.82 -10.14 6.88
N GLY A 84 8.57 -11.03 7.50
CA GLY A 84 9.86 -11.46 7.00
C GLY A 84 9.77 -12.19 5.67
N VAL A 85 10.89 -12.22 4.94
CA VAL A 85 11.00 -12.95 3.67
C VAL A 85 10.88 -14.45 3.95
N THR A 86 9.95 -15.11 3.30
CA THR A 86 9.86 -16.58 3.33
C THR A 86 10.98 -17.19 2.47
N ASP A 87 11.48 -18.38 2.86
CA ASP A 87 12.51 -19.13 2.11
C ASP A 87 12.15 -19.39 0.65
N LEU A 88 10.83 -19.43 0.35
CA LEU A 88 10.30 -19.61 -1.02
C LEU A 88 10.58 -18.40 -1.93
N LYS A 89 10.96 -17.24 -1.38
CA LYS A 89 11.26 -16.01 -2.12
C LYS A 89 12.74 -15.64 -2.15
N SER A 90 13.66 -16.51 -1.70
CA SER A 90 15.08 -16.22 -1.66
C SER A 90 15.63 -15.71 -3.00
N ASP A 91 15.27 -16.37 -4.11
CA ASP A 91 15.68 -15.99 -5.46
C ASP A 91 15.07 -14.65 -5.91
N GLU A 92 13.83 -14.37 -5.52
CA GLU A 92 13.16 -13.10 -5.79
C GLU A 92 13.78 -11.96 -4.96
N VAL A 93 14.18 -12.24 -3.73
CA VAL A 93 14.89 -11.29 -2.86
C VAL A 93 16.27 -10.97 -3.41
N GLU A 94 17.03 -11.98 -3.86
CA GLU A 94 18.33 -11.76 -4.50
C GLU A 94 18.19 -10.91 -5.77
N ARG A 95 17.22 -11.24 -6.63
CA ARG A 95 16.90 -10.45 -7.83
C ARG A 95 16.47 -9.02 -7.49
N ARG A 96 15.67 -8.84 -6.44
CA ARG A 96 15.25 -7.50 -5.95
C ARG A 96 16.43 -6.74 -5.35
N ARG A 97 17.38 -7.42 -4.70
CA ARG A 97 18.61 -6.84 -4.19
C ARG A 97 19.49 -6.33 -5.33
N GLU A 98 19.71 -7.15 -6.36
CA GLU A 98 20.48 -6.76 -7.56
C GLU A 98 19.83 -5.57 -8.28
N GLN A 99 18.49 -5.58 -8.40
CA GLN A 99 17.75 -4.45 -8.97
C GLN A 99 17.89 -3.17 -8.12
N ARG A 100 17.94 -3.31 -6.78
CA ARG A 100 18.16 -2.21 -5.85
C ARG A 100 19.55 -1.60 -6.04
N GLU A 101 20.61 -2.42 -6.02
CA GLU A 101 21.96 -1.98 -6.24
C GLU A 101 22.15 -1.30 -7.60
N SER A 102 21.51 -1.84 -8.64
CA SER A 102 21.51 -1.23 -9.97
C SER A 102 20.79 0.12 -10.00
N ALA A 103 19.66 0.26 -9.27
CA ALA A 103 18.90 1.51 -9.19
C ALA A 103 19.66 2.57 -8.37
N GLU A 104 20.29 2.19 -7.27
CA GLU A 104 21.15 3.06 -6.45
C GLU A 104 22.35 3.58 -7.23
N ASN A 105 23.00 2.71 -8.00
CA ASN A 105 24.12 3.11 -8.87
C ASN A 105 23.66 4.10 -9.95
N ARG A 106 22.52 3.86 -10.60
CA ARG A 106 21.94 4.81 -11.58
C ARG A 106 21.56 6.14 -10.96
N LEU A 107 21.04 6.13 -9.73
CA LEU A 107 20.71 7.34 -8.99
C LEU A 107 21.97 8.15 -8.68
N LYS A 108 23.04 7.49 -8.22
CA LYS A 108 24.34 8.11 -7.98
C LYS A 108 24.89 8.73 -9.26
N ASP A 109 24.86 8.00 -10.36
CA ASP A 109 25.31 8.49 -11.68
C ASP A 109 24.47 9.69 -12.17
N ALA A 110 23.16 9.71 -11.92
CA ALA A 110 22.28 10.83 -12.29
C ALA A 110 22.58 12.07 -11.44
N ARG A 111 22.81 11.92 -10.14
CA ARG A 111 23.26 13.00 -9.25
C ARG A 111 24.61 13.57 -9.64
N GLU A 112 25.58 12.72 -9.94
CA GLU A 112 26.92 13.14 -10.39
C GLU A 112 26.91 13.90 -11.71
N ARG A 113 25.95 13.58 -12.59
CA ARG A 113 25.73 14.30 -13.87
C ARG A 113 24.90 15.57 -13.74
N GLY A 114 24.37 15.85 -12.54
CA GLY A 114 23.52 17.03 -12.30
C GLY A 114 22.13 16.93 -12.94
N ASP A 115 21.69 15.73 -13.32
CA ASP A 115 20.36 15.49 -13.86
C ASP A 115 19.34 15.31 -12.74
N ALA A 116 18.90 16.44 -12.17
CA ALA A 116 17.98 16.48 -11.04
C ALA A 116 16.65 15.77 -11.33
N LEU A 117 16.16 15.81 -12.59
CA LEU A 117 14.90 15.15 -12.97
C LEU A 117 15.04 13.63 -13.04
N ALA A 118 16.17 13.14 -13.58
CA ALA A 118 16.44 11.70 -13.61
C ALA A 118 16.71 11.17 -12.19
N ALA A 119 17.42 11.93 -11.36
CA ALA A 119 17.64 11.60 -9.96
C ALA A 119 16.32 11.49 -9.19
N ALA A 120 15.42 12.48 -9.29
CA ALA A 120 14.12 12.47 -8.63
C ALA A 120 13.23 11.30 -9.09
N ARG A 121 13.26 10.94 -10.38
CA ARG A 121 12.54 9.76 -10.89
C ARG A 121 13.10 8.44 -10.37
N LEU A 122 14.41 8.35 -10.22
CA LEU A 122 15.08 7.15 -9.69
C LEU A 122 14.85 7.04 -8.18
N GLU A 123 14.90 8.16 -7.45
CA GLU A 123 14.56 8.21 -6.02
C GLU A 123 13.14 7.75 -5.75
N ALA A 124 12.15 8.26 -6.51
CA ALA A 124 10.76 7.83 -6.39
C ALA A 124 10.57 6.32 -6.66
N ARG A 125 11.42 5.71 -7.48
CA ARG A 125 11.42 4.24 -7.74
C ARG A 125 12.21 3.45 -6.69
N THR A 126 13.16 4.07 -6.00
CA THR A 126 14.06 3.43 -5.03
C THR A 126 13.58 3.65 -3.59
N GLN A 127 12.67 4.59 -3.36
CA GLN A 127 11.99 4.77 -2.09
C GLN A 127 11.09 3.56 -1.79
N ARG A 128 11.76 2.49 -1.41
CA ARG A 128 11.09 1.35 -0.81
C ARG A 128 10.75 1.70 0.62
N LEU A 129 9.70 1.10 1.11
CA LEU A 129 9.37 1.08 2.52
C LEU A 129 10.59 0.53 3.28
N THR A 130 11.45 1.43 3.73
CA THR A 130 12.58 1.08 4.57
C THR A 130 12.07 0.61 5.91
N ASP A 131 12.85 -0.17 6.65
CA ASP A 131 12.50 -0.60 8.00
C ASP A 131 12.13 0.61 8.87
N ARG A 132 12.80 1.74 8.67
CA ARG A 132 12.50 3.01 9.35
C ARG A 132 11.09 3.56 9.02
N ILE A 133 10.69 3.53 7.75
CA ILE A 133 9.35 3.97 7.33
C ILE A 133 8.29 3.09 8.01
N GLN A 134 8.48 1.79 8.04
CA GLN A 134 7.58 0.87 8.71
C GLN A 134 7.54 1.12 10.22
N GLU A 135 8.70 1.27 10.87
CA GLU A 135 8.82 1.55 12.31
C GLU A 135 8.12 2.86 12.70
N THR A 136 8.41 3.94 11.98
CA THR A 136 7.80 5.25 12.26
C THR A 136 6.29 5.24 11.99
N THR A 137 5.84 4.51 10.95
CA THR A 137 4.41 4.36 10.67
C THR A 137 3.70 3.60 11.78
N ARG A 138 4.24 2.46 12.25
CA ARG A 138 3.68 1.72 13.41
C ARG A 138 3.62 2.60 14.66
N GLY A 139 4.70 3.34 14.95
CA GLY A 139 4.74 4.25 16.07
C GLY A 139 3.72 5.40 15.99
N LEU A 140 3.31 5.80 14.79
CA LEU A 140 2.21 6.74 14.61
C LEU A 140 0.85 6.06 14.81
N LEU A 141 0.64 4.87 14.23
CA LEU A 141 -0.60 4.11 14.41
C LEU A 141 -0.86 3.79 15.88
N ASP A 142 0.17 3.40 16.65
CA ASP A 142 0.07 3.21 18.11
C ASP A 142 -0.43 4.46 18.84
N ARG A 143 0.05 5.66 18.43
CA ARG A 143 -0.38 6.93 19.05
C ARG A 143 -1.79 7.35 18.65
N LEU A 144 -2.29 6.84 17.55
CA LEU A 144 -3.63 7.12 17.04
C LEU A 144 -4.65 6.04 17.43
N ASP A 145 -4.23 5.03 18.21
CA ASP A 145 -5.05 3.85 18.54
C ASP A 145 -5.61 3.13 17.31
N VAL A 146 -4.84 3.13 16.20
CA VAL A 146 -5.20 2.43 14.96
C VAL A 146 -4.54 1.05 14.97
N PRO A 147 -5.33 -0.04 14.89
CA PRO A 147 -4.79 -1.39 14.95
C PRO A 147 -3.95 -1.74 13.73
N TYR A 148 -2.90 -2.53 13.93
CA TYR A 148 -2.13 -3.13 12.86
C TYR A 148 -1.70 -4.56 13.19
N VAL A 149 -1.35 -5.32 12.14
CA VAL A 149 -0.91 -6.71 12.20
C VAL A 149 0.37 -6.86 11.38
N GLU A 150 1.27 -7.70 11.81
CA GLU A 150 2.40 -8.17 11.01
C GLU A 150 2.05 -9.48 10.32
N ALA A 151 2.07 -9.47 9.00
CA ALA A 151 1.85 -10.67 8.22
C ALA A 151 3.03 -11.67 8.41
N PRO A 152 2.78 -12.97 8.36
CA PRO A 152 3.89 -13.93 8.34
C PRO A 152 4.72 -13.86 7.06
N ALA A 153 4.16 -13.30 5.98
CA ALA A 153 4.81 -13.12 4.68
C ALA A 153 4.36 -11.80 4.04
N GLU A 154 3.49 -11.85 3.02
CA GLU A 154 2.96 -10.68 2.30
C GLU A 154 1.73 -10.09 2.99
N GLY A 155 1.69 -8.77 3.12
CA GLY A 155 0.56 -8.05 3.70
C GLY A 155 -0.73 -8.29 2.93
N GLU A 156 -0.67 -8.27 1.59
CA GLU A 156 -1.84 -8.50 0.74
C GLU A 156 -2.45 -9.89 0.93
N ALA A 157 -1.60 -10.93 1.01
CA ALA A 157 -2.04 -12.29 1.31
C ALA A 157 -2.69 -12.40 2.70
N GLN A 158 -2.15 -11.67 3.68
CA GLN A 158 -2.70 -11.61 5.03
C GLN A 158 -4.04 -10.86 5.06
N CYS A 159 -4.19 -9.74 4.34
CA CYS A 159 -5.47 -9.04 4.18
C CYS A 159 -6.55 -9.99 3.61
N ALA A 160 -6.21 -10.72 2.55
CA ALA A 160 -7.10 -11.70 1.96
C ALA A 160 -7.45 -12.84 2.93
N HIS A 161 -6.48 -13.30 3.73
CA HIS A 161 -6.72 -14.31 4.76
C HIS A 161 -7.69 -13.82 5.83
N MET A 162 -7.49 -12.62 6.37
CA MET A 162 -8.34 -12.02 7.40
C MET A 162 -9.78 -11.84 6.91
N ALA A 163 -9.95 -11.36 5.68
CA ALA A 163 -11.28 -11.23 5.07
C ALA A 163 -11.96 -12.59 4.88
N ARG A 164 -11.21 -13.62 4.46
CA ARG A 164 -11.73 -14.97 4.29
C ARG A 164 -12.06 -15.67 5.62
N ALA A 165 -11.29 -15.37 6.68
CA ALA A 165 -11.54 -15.89 8.03
C ALA A 165 -12.71 -15.19 8.73
N GLY A 166 -13.15 -14.02 8.23
CA GLY A 166 -14.18 -13.21 8.86
C GLY A 166 -13.66 -12.35 10.02
N ASP A 167 -12.34 -12.14 10.10
CA ASP A 167 -11.73 -11.24 11.07
C ASP A 167 -11.95 -9.77 10.69
N VAL A 168 -12.13 -9.51 9.39
CA VAL A 168 -12.51 -8.22 8.80
C VAL A 168 -13.56 -8.44 7.69
N ASP A 169 -14.30 -7.39 7.34
CA ASP A 169 -15.32 -7.46 6.31
C ASP A 169 -14.72 -7.39 4.89
N TYR A 170 -13.63 -6.62 4.73
CA TYR A 170 -13.00 -6.38 3.44
C TYR A 170 -11.47 -6.43 3.51
N ALA A 171 -10.87 -6.92 2.43
CA ALA A 171 -9.48 -6.61 2.14
C ALA A 171 -9.39 -5.24 1.44
N GLY A 172 -8.43 -4.42 1.82
CA GLY A 172 -8.16 -3.10 1.21
C GLY A 172 -6.84 -3.13 0.46
N SER A 173 -6.88 -3.22 -0.87
CA SER A 173 -5.70 -3.21 -1.74
C SER A 173 -6.01 -2.49 -3.05
N GLU A 174 -5.01 -1.80 -3.62
CA GLU A 174 -5.13 -1.20 -4.95
C GLU A 174 -4.81 -2.20 -6.07
N ASP A 175 -4.20 -3.33 -5.72
CA ASP A 175 -3.81 -4.36 -6.66
C ASP A 175 -4.93 -5.38 -6.89
N TYR A 176 -4.91 -6.05 -8.03
CA TYR A 176 -5.87 -7.12 -8.37
C TYR A 176 -5.42 -8.47 -7.82
N ASP A 177 -4.19 -8.56 -7.31
CA ASP A 177 -3.60 -9.81 -6.83
C ASP A 177 -4.31 -10.34 -5.57
N ALA A 178 -5.07 -9.47 -4.85
CA ALA A 178 -5.95 -9.87 -3.76
C ALA A 178 -6.95 -10.98 -4.17
N LEU A 179 -7.40 -10.97 -5.44
CA LEU A 179 -8.24 -12.04 -6.00
C LEU A 179 -7.50 -13.37 -6.07
N LEU A 180 -6.20 -13.34 -6.42
CA LEU A 180 -5.35 -14.55 -6.50
C LEU A 180 -5.09 -15.13 -5.11
N PHE A 181 -5.04 -14.29 -4.07
CA PHE A 181 -4.97 -14.73 -2.67
C PHE A 181 -6.32 -15.16 -2.10
N GLY A 182 -7.39 -15.08 -2.90
CA GLY A 182 -8.72 -15.55 -2.53
C GLY A 182 -9.44 -14.63 -1.54
N ALA A 183 -9.22 -13.31 -1.61
CA ALA A 183 -10.02 -12.35 -0.87
C ALA A 183 -11.47 -12.38 -1.37
N PRO A 184 -12.48 -12.65 -0.51
CA PRO A 184 -13.87 -12.71 -0.96
C PRO A 184 -14.36 -11.37 -1.52
N LEU A 185 -14.06 -10.30 -0.78
CA LEU A 185 -14.42 -8.92 -1.12
C LEU A 185 -13.20 -8.02 -0.91
N THR A 186 -12.85 -7.24 -1.93
CA THR A 186 -11.73 -6.31 -1.86
C THR A 186 -12.18 -4.90 -2.22
N LEU A 187 -11.89 -3.94 -1.33
CA LEU A 187 -12.10 -2.52 -1.57
C LEU A 187 -10.85 -1.87 -2.15
N ARG A 188 -11.04 -1.06 -3.19
CA ARG A 188 -10.02 -0.28 -3.87
C ARG A 188 -10.39 1.21 -3.84
N GLN A 189 -9.43 2.07 -4.09
CA GLN A 189 -9.60 3.53 -4.18
C GLN A 189 -10.15 4.18 -2.89
N LEU A 190 -9.88 3.57 -1.74
CA LEU A 190 -10.35 4.03 -0.44
C LEU A 190 -9.95 5.47 -0.10
N THR A 191 -8.86 5.99 -0.67
CA THR A 191 -8.38 7.37 -0.46
C THR A 191 -8.66 8.31 -1.63
N SER A 192 -9.27 7.82 -2.71
CA SER A 192 -9.63 8.64 -3.88
C SER A 192 -10.82 9.55 -3.57
N SER A 193 -11.04 10.59 -4.39
CA SER A 193 -12.14 11.55 -4.19
C SER A 193 -13.54 11.00 -4.47
N GLY A 194 -13.65 9.84 -5.13
CA GLY A 194 -14.91 9.17 -5.43
C GLY A 194 -15.25 8.04 -4.46
N ASN A 195 -16.28 7.30 -4.79
CA ASN A 195 -16.62 6.06 -4.10
C ASN A 195 -15.57 4.99 -4.34
N PRO A 196 -15.35 4.08 -3.37
CA PRO A 196 -14.49 2.94 -3.57
C PRO A 196 -15.05 1.95 -4.59
N GLU A 197 -14.14 1.23 -5.23
CA GLU A 197 -14.46 0.08 -6.07
C GLU A 197 -14.46 -1.19 -5.20
N LEU A 198 -15.51 -2.00 -5.30
CA LEU A 198 -15.58 -3.32 -4.71
C LEU A 198 -15.32 -4.38 -5.79
N MET A 199 -14.32 -5.21 -5.55
CA MET A 199 -14.10 -6.44 -6.29
C MET A 199 -14.71 -7.61 -5.54
N ASP A 200 -15.47 -8.44 -6.25
CA ASP A 200 -16.17 -9.61 -5.72
C ASP A 200 -15.60 -10.87 -6.38
N LEU A 201 -15.00 -11.76 -5.57
CA LEU A 201 -14.38 -12.98 -6.05
C LEU A 201 -15.41 -13.97 -6.61
N ASP A 202 -16.51 -14.19 -5.89
CA ASP A 202 -17.54 -15.16 -6.31
C ASP A 202 -18.24 -14.70 -7.61
N ALA A 203 -18.52 -13.41 -7.71
CA ALA A 203 -19.05 -12.83 -8.94
C ALA A 203 -18.04 -12.93 -10.10
N THR A 204 -16.76 -12.74 -9.81
CA THR A 204 -15.67 -12.91 -10.79
C THR A 204 -15.61 -14.33 -11.30
N LEU A 205 -15.58 -15.33 -10.41
CA LEU A 205 -15.51 -16.76 -10.78
C LEU A 205 -16.77 -17.21 -11.52
N SER A 206 -17.91 -16.63 -11.20
CA SER A 206 -19.19 -16.96 -11.87
C SER A 206 -19.28 -16.40 -13.29
N ALA A 207 -18.47 -15.39 -13.61
CA ALA A 207 -18.44 -14.75 -14.93
C ALA A 207 -17.40 -15.37 -15.90
N LEU A 208 -16.52 -16.24 -15.41
CA LEU A 208 -15.51 -16.97 -16.20
C LEU A 208 -16.07 -18.25 -16.77
#